data_2e3625b30f2ba418b77e3e26b980a870
#
_entry.id   2e3625b30f2ba418b77e3e26b980a870
#
_cell.length_a   1.000
_cell.length_b   1.000
_cell.length_c   1.000
_cell.angle_alpha   90.00
_cell.angle_beta   90.00
_cell.angle_gamma   90.00
#
_symmetry.space_group_name_H-M   'P 1'
#
loop_
_entity.id
_entity.type
_entity.pdbx_description
1 polymer ?
#
loop_
_entity_poly.entity_id
_entity_poly.type
_entity_poly.pdbx_seq_one_letter_code
_entity_poly.pdbx_strand_id
1 'polypeptide(L)'
;MAVHKSRRSILSLKSWLFTPATKADRFGRAAVVHADALIIDLEDAVALSDKQKARTAALQYLEQPAGSRLPGALRINAPVTRTGIEDLHSLLESSAALDYIILPKCDSPAFISMVRVLLDQAAKKTEIIALIESAKGVEALPDIVKSDVKPVGLLFGAADMAADLGAKTTWETLFFVRSRILQVAASAGVVVVDSPFFDIADLEGLKRETKAAEDLGFHGKAAIHPKQISIINEVFTPSAEEVARARQILTVNQQGVGSVDHQMVDEAVARKARLVLERAGISTADLVT
;
A
#
# COMPACT_ATOMS: atom_id res chain seq x y z
N MET A 1 -18.68 -3.79 -26.30
CA MET A 1 -17.25 -3.94 -25.98
C MET A 1 -17.00 -3.25 -24.65
N ALA A 2 -16.83 -4.01 -23.56
CA ALA A 2 -16.50 -3.46 -22.26
C ALA A 2 -15.03 -3.01 -22.31
N VAL A 3 -14.81 -1.71 -22.18
CA VAL A 3 -13.47 -1.14 -21.99
C VAL A 3 -12.93 -1.72 -20.69
N HIS A 4 -12.02 -2.66 -20.75
CA HIS A 4 -11.22 -3.09 -19.61
C HIS A 4 -10.44 -1.85 -19.15
N LYS A 5 -10.97 -1.13 -18.13
CA LYS A 5 -10.15 -0.15 -17.41
C LYS A 5 -8.94 -0.92 -16.88
N SER A 6 -7.77 -0.61 -17.41
CA SER A 6 -6.49 -1.13 -16.93
C SER A 6 -6.47 -0.98 -15.41
N ARG A 7 -6.12 -2.06 -14.70
CA ARG A 7 -5.96 -2.06 -13.25
C ARG A 7 -4.97 -0.94 -12.88
N ARG A 8 -5.37 -0.04 -11.98
CA ARG A 8 -4.45 1.02 -11.52
C ARG A 8 -3.20 0.36 -10.94
N SER A 9 -2.03 0.85 -11.32
CA SER A 9 -0.77 0.42 -10.71
C SER A 9 -0.79 0.74 -9.22
N ILE A 10 -0.28 -0.16 -8.38
CA ILE A 10 -0.12 0.08 -6.94
C ILE A 10 0.68 1.35 -6.66
N LEU A 11 1.61 1.74 -7.55
CA LEU A 11 2.38 2.98 -7.48
C LEU A 11 1.53 4.25 -7.52
N SER A 12 0.33 4.19 -8.11
CA SER A 12 -0.58 5.33 -8.19
C SER A 12 -1.56 5.43 -7.01
N LEU A 13 -1.54 4.47 -6.08
CA LEU A 13 -2.44 4.43 -4.93
C LEU A 13 -1.78 5.09 -3.72
N LYS A 14 -2.14 6.35 -3.45
CA LYS A 14 -1.56 7.20 -2.41
C LYS A 14 -2.21 6.99 -1.05
N SER A 15 -3.54 6.88 -1.01
CA SER A 15 -4.32 6.77 0.21
C SER A 15 -5.09 5.45 0.30
N TRP A 16 -4.93 4.75 1.43
CA TRP A 16 -5.49 3.44 1.70
C TRP A 16 -6.37 3.51 2.95
N LEU A 17 -7.70 3.53 2.78
CA LEU A 17 -8.62 3.69 3.90
C LEU A 17 -8.99 2.36 4.53
N PHE A 18 -8.57 2.14 5.78
CA PHE A 18 -9.04 1.02 6.59
C PHE A 18 -10.51 1.18 6.97
N THR A 19 -11.27 0.11 6.79
CA THR A 19 -12.67 0.02 7.24
C THR A 19 -12.89 -1.37 7.86
N PRO A 20 -13.30 -1.45 9.14
CA PRO A 20 -13.63 -2.73 9.76
C PRO A 20 -14.71 -3.46 8.97
N ALA A 21 -14.54 -4.76 8.75
CA ALA A 21 -15.49 -5.56 7.99
C ALA A 21 -16.88 -5.68 8.66
N THR A 22 -16.98 -5.36 9.95
CA THR A 22 -18.24 -5.22 10.67
C THR A 22 -19.03 -3.96 10.29
N LYS A 23 -18.45 -3.06 9.50
CA LYS A 23 -19.05 -1.77 9.08
C LYS A 23 -19.28 -1.74 7.56
N ALA A 24 -19.95 -2.76 7.03
CA ALA A 24 -20.20 -2.88 5.59
C ALA A 24 -20.92 -1.69 4.96
N ASP A 25 -21.77 -0.97 5.74
CA ASP A 25 -22.41 0.30 5.37
C ASP A 25 -21.42 1.42 5.03
N ARG A 26 -20.15 1.27 5.44
CA ARG A 26 -19.09 2.26 5.23
C ARG A 26 -18.17 1.96 4.04
N PHE A 27 -18.23 0.78 3.44
CA PHE A 27 -17.33 0.43 2.33
C PHE A 27 -17.42 1.40 1.16
N GLY A 28 -18.63 1.80 0.77
CA GLY A 28 -18.85 2.78 -0.29
C GLY A 28 -18.36 4.20 0.05
N ARG A 29 -18.18 4.54 1.33
CA ARG A 29 -17.75 5.89 1.75
C ARG A 29 -16.31 6.20 1.36
N ALA A 30 -15.45 5.18 1.20
CA ALA A 30 -14.07 5.37 0.75
C ALA A 30 -14.02 6.09 -0.61
N ALA A 31 -14.91 5.73 -1.54
CA ALA A 31 -15.02 6.39 -2.84
C ALA A 31 -15.50 7.85 -2.72
N VAL A 32 -16.44 8.12 -1.81
CA VAL A 32 -16.99 9.47 -1.58
C VAL A 32 -15.93 10.44 -1.07
N VAL A 33 -14.97 9.96 -0.27
CA VAL A 33 -13.85 10.78 0.25
C VAL A 33 -12.62 10.75 -0.64
N HIS A 34 -12.74 10.18 -1.85
CA HIS A 34 -11.65 10.09 -2.84
C HIS A 34 -10.42 9.34 -2.33
N ALA A 35 -10.60 8.31 -1.49
CA ALA A 35 -9.51 7.37 -1.22
C ALA A 35 -9.12 6.64 -2.52
N ASP A 36 -7.84 6.30 -2.68
CA ASP A 36 -7.38 5.55 -3.85
C ASP A 36 -7.67 4.05 -3.71
N ALA A 37 -7.63 3.51 -2.49
CA ALA A 37 -7.96 2.13 -2.18
C ALA A 37 -8.73 1.98 -0.87
N LEU A 38 -9.57 0.93 -0.80
CA LEU A 38 -10.26 0.52 0.40
C LEU A 38 -9.57 -0.72 0.99
N ILE A 39 -9.19 -0.67 2.26
CA ILE A 39 -8.78 -1.86 3.02
C ILE A 39 -9.95 -2.32 3.88
N ILE A 40 -10.52 -3.48 3.55
CA ILE A 40 -11.50 -4.14 4.40
C ILE A 40 -10.73 -4.98 5.42
N ASP A 41 -10.97 -4.73 6.69
CA ASP A 41 -10.20 -5.34 7.76
C ASP A 41 -10.98 -6.46 8.45
N LEU A 42 -10.45 -7.69 8.38
CA LEU A 42 -10.95 -8.87 9.10
C LEU A 42 -10.14 -9.16 10.38
N GLU A 43 -9.01 -8.47 10.60
CA GLU A 43 -8.10 -8.76 11.70
C GLU A 43 -8.47 -7.98 12.96
N ASP A 44 -7.64 -7.10 13.46
CA ASP A 44 -7.70 -6.50 14.79
C ASP A 44 -8.94 -5.64 15.04
N ALA A 45 -9.52 -5.06 13.98
CA ALA A 45 -10.75 -4.27 14.10
C ALA A 45 -12.04 -5.10 14.23
N VAL A 46 -11.93 -6.43 14.29
CA VAL A 46 -13.08 -7.36 14.33
C VAL A 46 -12.94 -8.30 15.53
N ALA A 47 -13.92 -8.33 16.43
CA ALA A 47 -13.97 -9.26 17.54
C ALA A 47 -14.08 -10.72 17.04
N LEU A 48 -13.56 -11.67 17.81
CA LEU A 48 -13.55 -13.10 17.43
C LEU A 48 -14.97 -13.63 17.13
N SER A 49 -15.97 -13.21 17.90
CA SER A 49 -17.38 -13.57 17.71
C SER A 49 -17.97 -13.09 16.38
N ASP A 50 -17.41 -12.03 15.81
CA ASP A 50 -17.94 -11.38 14.63
C ASP A 50 -17.21 -11.78 13.33
N LYS A 51 -16.09 -12.51 13.43
CA LYS A 51 -15.20 -12.86 12.30
C LYS A 51 -15.96 -13.48 11.12
N GLN A 52 -16.82 -14.46 11.39
CA GLN A 52 -17.58 -15.12 10.33
C GLN A 52 -18.54 -14.15 9.61
N LYS A 53 -19.30 -13.35 10.36
CA LYS A 53 -20.23 -12.35 9.80
C LYS A 53 -19.48 -11.29 9.01
N ALA A 54 -18.37 -10.80 9.56
CA ALA A 54 -17.51 -9.81 8.91
C ALA A 54 -16.92 -10.34 7.59
N ARG A 55 -16.43 -11.59 7.57
CA ARG A 55 -15.93 -12.27 6.38
C ARG A 55 -16.99 -12.34 5.28
N THR A 56 -18.20 -12.78 5.63
CA THR A 56 -19.32 -12.85 4.68
C THR A 56 -19.62 -11.48 4.07
N ALA A 57 -19.71 -10.44 4.91
CA ALA A 57 -20.01 -9.09 4.44
C ALA A 57 -18.90 -8.51 3.53
N ALA A 58 -17.63 -8.78 3.86
CA ALA A 58 -16.48 -8.38 3.06
C ALA A 58 -16.51 -9.03 1.67
N LEU A 59 -16.69 -10.34 1.61
CA LEU A 59 -16.72 -11.08 0.35
C LEU A 59 -17.91 -10.69 -0.53
N GLN A 60 -19.10 -10.53 0.03
CA GLN A 60 -20.28 -10.04 -0.70
C GLN A 60 -20.04 -8.65 -1.34
N TYR A 61 -19.36 -7.74 -0.64
CA TYR A 61 -19.00 -6.45 -1.22
C TYR A 61 -17.99 -6.59 -2.37
N LEU A 62 -17.01 -7.47 -2.21
CA LEU A 62 -15.95 -7.71 -3.19
C LEU A 62 -16.42 -8.51 -4.43
N GLU A 63 -17.58 -9.14 -4.38
CA GLU A 63 -18.23 -9.75 -5.54
C GLU A 63 -18.83 -8.73 -6.51
N GLN A 64 -19.01 -7.48 -6.08
CA GLN A 64 -19.43 -6.41 -6.98
C GLN A 64 -18.41 -6.20 -8.10
N PRO A 65 -18.86 -5.83 -9.33
CA PRO A 65 -17.95 -5.61 -10.46
C PRO A 65 -16.82 -4.64 -10.12
N ALA A 66 -15.58 -4.99 -10.48
CA ALA A 66 -14.40 -4.18 -10.18
C ALA A 66 -14.48 -2.72 -10.70
N GLY A 67 -15.30 -2.44 -11.72
CA GLY A 67 -15.51 -1.07 -12.23
C GLY A 67 -16.47 -0.21 -11.38
N SER A 68 -17.24 -0.81 -10.47
CA SER A 68 -18.23 -0.13 -9.63
C SER A 68 -17.72 0.22 -8.23
N ARG A 69 -16.51 -0.17 -7.88
CA ARG A 69 -15.88 0.06 -6.57
C ARG A 69 -14.43 0.50 -6.72
N LEU A 70 -13.85 1.01 -5.64
CA LEU A 70 -12.41 1.27 -5.56
C LEU A 70 -11.60 -0.04 -5.62
N PRO A 71 -10.31 0.04 -5.96
CA PRO A 71 -9.38 -1.05 -5.69
C PRO A 71 -9.53 -1.53 -4.26
N GLY A 72 -9.82 -2.82 -4.09
CA GLY A 72 -10.10 -3.43 -2.80
C GLY A 72 -8.92 -4.24 -2.29
N ALA A 73 -8.52 -3.99 -1.06
CA ALA A 73 -7.61 -4.83 -0.31
C ALA A 73 -8.37 -5.50 0.84
N LEU A 74 -8.08 -6.77 1.11
CA LEU A 74 -8.62 -7.51 2.25
C LEU A 74 -7.49 -7.85 3.20
N ARG A 75 -7.46 -7.26 4.40
CA ARG A 75 -6.55 -7.71 5.45
C ARG A 75 -7.20 -8.90 6.15
N ILE A 76 -6.65 -10.08 5.94
CA ILE A 76 -7.09 -11.31 6.59
C ILE A 76 -6.44 -11.47 7.96
N ASN A 77 -6.92 -12.41 8.76
CA ASN A 77 -6.19 -12.84 9.97
C ASN A 77 -4.92 -13.59 9.57
N ALA A 78 -3.93 -13.64 10.48
CA ALA A 78 -2.67 -14.30 10.19
C ALA A 78 -2.87 -15.73 9.67
N PRO A 79 -2.28 -16.12 8.53
CA PRO A 79 -2.54 -17.41 7.87
C PRO A 79 -2.16 -18.63 8.72
N VAL A 80 -1.38 -18.44 9.79
CA VAL A 80 -1.01 -19.48 10.75
C VAL A 80 -2.07 -19.72 11.83
N THR A 81 -3.13 -18.91 11.85
CA THR A 81 -4.24 -19.04 12.81
C THR A 81 -5.43 -19.76 12.16
N ARG A 82 -6.25 -20.39 12.99
CA ARG A 82 -7.50 -20.99 12.51
C ARG A 82 -8.37 -19.99 11.74
N THR A 83 -8.53 -18.79 12.29
CA THR A 83 -9.33 -17.71 11.66
C THR A 83 -8.74 -17.27 10.31
N GLY A 84 -7.41 -17.16 10.21
CA GLY A 84 -6.75 -16.82 8.95
C GLY A 84 -6.89 -17.90 7.88
N ILE A 85 -6.86 -19.18 8.28
CA ILE A 85 -7.15 -20.30 7.37
C ILE A 85 -8.61 -20.24 6.88
N GLU A 86 -9.56 -19.93 7.78
CA GLU A 86 -10.97 -19.78 7.42
C GLU A 86 -11.19 -18.58 6.49
N ASP A 87 -10.48 -17.47 6.69
CA ASP A 87 -10.53 -16.28 5.82
C ASP A 87 -10.03 -16.62 4.42
N LEU A 88 -8.88 -17.26 4.34
CA LEU A 88 -8.27 -17.65 3.08
C LEU A 88 -9.14 -18.66 2.33
N HIS A 89 -9.60 -19.71 2.99
CA HIS A 89 -10.49 -20.70 2.39
C HIS A 89 -11.75 -20.03 1.82
N SER A 90 -12.41 -19.17 2.59
CA SER A 90 -13.63 -18.49 2.13
C SER A 90 -13.38 -17.58 0.93
N LEU A 91 -12.22 -16.89 0.88
CA LEU A 91 -11.81 -16.10 -0.27
C LEU A 91 -11.61 -16.97 -1.52
N LEU A 92 -10.94 -18.11 -1.38
CA LEU A 92 -10.65 -19.03 -2.51
C LEU A 92 -11.92 -19.59 -3.12
N GLU A 93 -12.93 -19.93 -2.30
CA GLU A 93 -14.22 -20.47 -2.75
C GLU A 93 -15.19 -19.39 -3.27
N SER A 94 -14.95 -18.11 -2.97
CA SER A 94 -15.85 -17.02 -3.36
C SER A 94 -15.65 -16.60 -4.83
N SER A 95 -16.65 -15.93 -5.42
CA SER A 95 -16.52 -15.24 -6.71
C SER A 95 -15.88 -13.84 -6.59
N ALA A 96 -15.48 -13.42 -5.39
CA ALA A 96 -14.91 -12.10 -5.12
C ALA A 96 -13.68 -11.80 -5.99
N ALA A 97 -13.72 -10.65 -6.69
CA ALA A 97 -12.64 -10.13 -7.51
C ALA A 97 -11.79 -9.16 -6.67
N LEU A 98 -10.93 -9.72 -5.82
CA LEU A 98 -10.06 -8.96 -4.93
C LEU A 98 -8.81 -8.46 -5.66
N ASP A 99 -8.47 -7.17 -5.47
CA ASP A 99 -7.26 -6.61 -6.06
C ASP A 99 -6.02 -6.98 -5.26
N TYR A 100 -6.09 -6.83 -3.92
CA TYR A 100 -4.97 -7.07 -3.02
C TYR A 100 -5.40 -7.88 -1.80
N ILE A 101 -4.59 -8.84 -1.38
CA ILE A 101 -4.67 -9.47 -0.07
C ILE A 101 -3.53 -8.94 0.80
N ILE A 102 -3.85 -8.49 2.02
CA ILE A 102 -2.85 -8.03 2.99
C ILE A 102 -2.64 -9.15 4.00
N LEU A 103 -1.40 -9.64 4.06
CA LEU A 103 -0.97 -10.68 4.99
C LEU A 103 -0.37 -10.04 6.24
N PRO A 104 -1.06 -10.09 7.39
CA PRO A 104 -0.53 -9.56 8.64
C PRO A 104 0.57 -10.47 9.20
N LYS A 105 1.39 -9.94 10.09
CA LYS A 105 2.43 -10.64 10.82
C LYS A 105 3.36 -11.45 9.89
N CYS A 106 3.69 -10.81 8.75
CA CYS A 106 4.50 -11.44 7.73
C CYS A 106 5.98 -11.47 8.16
N ASP A 107 6.42 -12.61 8.66
CA ASP A 107 7.77 -12.85 9.17
C ASP A 107 8.51 -13.97 8.44
N SER A 108 7.98 -14.41 7.29
CA SER A 108 8.57 -15.47 6.48
C SER A 108 8.10 -15.39 5.03
N PRO A 109 8.99 -15.58 4.03
CA PRO A 109 8.62 -15.71 2.62
C PRO A 109 7.73 -16.91 2.35
N ALA A 110 7.77 -17.94 3.21
CA ALA A 110 6.96 -19.14 3.06
C ALA A 110 5.45 -18.86 3.10
N PHE A 111 5.02 -17.87 3.91
CA PHE A 111 3.60 -17.49 3.95
C PHE A 111 3.13 -16.89 2.64
N ILE A 112 3.95 -16.04 2.02
CA ILE A 112 3.64 -15.42 0.73
C ILE A 112 3.57 -16.48 -0.36
N SER A 113 4.54 -17.39 -0.41
CA SER A 113 4.58 -18.49 -1.37
C SER A 113 3.36 -19.42 -1.22
N MET A 114 3.01 -19.80 0.01
CA MET A 114 1.84 -20.63 0.28
C MET A 114 0.56 -19.94 -0.23
N VAL A 115 0.33 -18.67 0.13
CA VAL A 115 -0.87 -17.93 -0.28
C VAL A 115 -0.89 -17.77 -1.80
N ARG A 116 0.24 -17.49 -2.45
CA ARG A 116 0.31 -17.40 -3.92
C ARG A 116 -0.10 -18.69 -4.61
N VAL A 117 0.44 -19.83 -4.17
CA VAL A 117 0.08 -21.14 -4.72
C VAL A 117 -1.42 -21.40 -4.61
N LEU A 118 -2.03 -21.09 -3.46
CA LEU A 118 -3.47 -21.27 -3.26
C LEU A 118 -4.31 -20.35 -4.13
N LEU A 119 -3.91 -19.08 -4.26
CA LEU A 119 -4.57 -18.14 -5.14
C LEU A 119 -4.48 -18.57 -6.62
N ASP A 120 -3.33 -19.09 -7.06
CA ASP A 120 -3.15 -19.58 -8.43
C ASP A 120 -4.00 -20.81 -8.71
N GLN A 121 -4.08 -21.77 -7.77
CA GLN A 121 -4.94 -22.93 -7.87
C GLN A 121 -6.43 -22.55 -7.99
N ALA A 122 -6.84 -21.47 -7.33
CA ALA A 122 -8.20 -20.92 -7.43
C ALA A 122 -8.38 -19.93 -8.60
N ALA A 123 -7.40 -19.80 -9.49
CA ALA A 123 -7.38 -18.85 -10.59
C ALA A 123 -7.63 -17.37 -10.19
N LYS A 124 -7.26 -17.01 -8.95
CA LYS A 124 -7.39 -15.64 -8.42
C LYS A 124 -6.20 -14.77 -8.82
N LYS A 125 -6.47 -13.68 -9.52
CA LYS A 125 -5.45 -12.68 -9.92
C LYS A 125 -5.18 -11.64 -8.82
N THR A 126 -5.33 -12.03 -7.56
CA THR A 126 -5.14 -11.18 -6.39
C THR A 126 -3.65 -10.99 -6.13
N GLU A 127 -3.21 -9.75 -5.94
CA GLU A 127 -1.82 -9.43 -5.59
C GLU A 127 -1.62 -9.46 -4.06
N ILE A 128 -0.40 -9.75 -3.62
CA ILE A 128 -0.08 -9.90 -2.19
C ILE A 128 0.66 -8.65 -1.70
N ILE A 129 0.17 -8.08 -0.59
CA ILE A 129 0.86 -7.05 0.19
C ILE A 129 1.26 -7.69 1.52
N ALA A 130 2.54 -7.61 1.89
CA ALA A 130 3.01 -8.10 3.18
C ALA A 130 2.97 -6.97 4.22
N LEU A 131 2.30 -7.18 5.35
CA LEU A 131 2.28 -6.25 6.47
C LEU A 131 3.45 -6.56 7.40
N ILE A 132 4.36 -5.58 7.52
CA ILE A 132 5.58 -5.67 8.35
C ILE A 132 5.35 -4.91 9.63
N GLU A 133 5.19 -5.64 10.72
CA GLU A 133 4.71 -5.10 12.00
C GLU A 133 5.36 -5.76 13.23
N SER A 134 6.47 -6.47 13.02
CA SER A 134 7.28 -7.08 14.08
C SER A 134 8.77 -6.99 13.79
N ALA A 135 9.61 -7.06 14.82
CA ALA A 135 11.06 -7.12 14.69
C ALA A 135 11.50 -8.31 13.82
N LYS A 136 10.86 -9.47 14.04
CA LYS A 136 11.09 -10.68 13.23
C LYS A 136 10.76 -10.46 11.76
N GLY A 137 9.67 -9.74 11.47
CA GLY A 137 9.29 -9.37 10.10
C GLY A 137 10.33 -8.45 9.43
N VAL A 138 10.91 -7.50 10.19
CA VAL A 138 12.00 -6.64 9.69
C VAL A 138 13.27 -7.44 9.39
N GLU A 139 13.60 -8.42 10.21
CA GLU A 139 14.75 -9.31 9.98
C GLU A 139 14.55 -10.20 8.75
N ALA A 140 13.32 -10.68 8.52
CA ALA A 140 12.98 -11.50 7.38
C ALA A 140 12.82 -10.72 6.05
N LEU A 141 12.79 -9.38 6.09
CA LEU A 141 12.55 -8.53 4.90
C LEU A 141 13.43 -8.86 3.70
N PRO A 142 14.76 -9.05 3.84
CA PRO A 142 15.61 -9.37 2.69
C PRO A 142 15.18 -10.64 1.98
N ASP A 143 14.76 -11.66 2.72
CA ASP A 143 14.31 -12.94 2.16
C ASP A 143 12.90 -12.81 1.56
N ILE A 144 12.02 -12.04 2.18
CA ILE A 144 10.66 -11.75 1.69
C ILE A 144 10.72 -11.08 0.31
N VAL A 145 11.52 -10.02 0.14
CA VAL A 145 11.54 -9.25 -1.10
C VAL A 145 12.40 -9.87 -2.21
N LYS A 146 13.27 -10.82 -1.87
CA LYS A 146 14.13 -11.54 -2.82
C LYS A 146 13.59 -12.92 -3.19
N SER A 147 12.51 -13.38 -2.55
CA SER A 147 11.90 -14.67 -2.87
C SER A 147 11.37 -14.70 -4.30
N ASP A 148 11.29 -15.90 -4.89
CA ASP A 148 10.72 -16.10 -6.24
C ASP A 148 9.29 -15.55 -6.35
N VAL A 149 8.56 -15.60 -5.24
CA VAL A 149 7.22 -15.02 -5.09
C VAL A 149 7.31 -13.83 -4.14
N LYS A 150 7.70 -12.67 -4.67
CA LYS A 150 7.76 -11.45 -3.87
C LYS A 150 6.39 -10.75 -3.81
N PRO A 151 6.08 -10.06 -2.71
CA PRO A 151 4.87 -9.24 -2.64
C PRO A 151 4.99 -8.04 -3.60
N VAL A 152 3.86 -7.54 -4.12
CA VAL A 152 3.85 -6.31 -4.94
C VAL A 152 4.04 -5.05 -4.10
N GLY A 153 3.78 -5.15 -2.80
CA GLY A 153 3.93 -4.04 -1.86
C GLY A 153 4.15 -4.51 -0.44
N LEU A 154 4.70 -3.62 0.36
CA LEU A 154 4.79 -3.73 1.82
C LEU A 154 3.88 -2.68 2.44
N LEU A 155 3.23 -3.02 3.55
CA LEU A 155 2.54 -2.09 4.42
C LEU A 155 3.25 -2.07 5.76
N PHE A 156 3.50 -0.90 6.33
CA PHE A 156 4.10 -0.79 7.66
C PHE A 156 3.02 -0.76 8.75
N GLY A 157 3.13 -1.63 9.75
CA GLY A 157 2.25 -1.70 10.91
C GLY A 157 2.88 -1.10 12.16
N ALA A 158 2.78 0.23 12.33
CA ALA A 158 3.48 0.96 13.39
C ALA A 158 3.00 0.62 14.81
N ALA A 159 1.71 0.30 15.00
CA ALA A 159 1.18 0.00 16.33
C ALA A 159 1.74 -1.31 16.87
N ASP A 160 1.64 -2.39 16.08
CA ASP A 160 2.16 -3.71 16.47
C ASP A 160 3.68 -3.70 16.57
N MET A 161 4.37 -3.01 15.65
CA MET A 161 5.81 -2.82 15.72
C MET A 161 6.24 -2.13 17.00
N ALA A 162 5.57 -1.06 17.40
CA ALA A 162 5.88 -0.35 18.64
C ALA A 162 5.63 -1.24 19.87
N ALA A 163 4.55 -2.02 19.86
CA ALA A 163 4.24 -2.98 20.91
C ALA A 163 5.31 -4.09 21.01
N ASP A 164 5.71 -4.65 19.86
CA ASP A 164 6.76 -5.68 19.80
C ASP A 164 8.12 -5.19 20.31
N LEU A 165 8.46 -3.93 20.02
CA LEU A 165 9.69 -3.28 20.50
C LEU A 165 9.59 -2.73 21.94
N GLY A 166 8.42 -2.72 22.56
CA GLY A 166 8.19 -2.03 23.85
C GLY A 166 8.38 -0.51 23.75
N ALA A 167 8.13 0.07 22.57
CA ALA A 167 8.41 1.45 22.24
C ALA A 167 7.12 2.30 22.13
N LYS A 168 7.29 3.63 22.05
CA LYS A 168 6.17 4.54 21.72
C LYS A 168 5.91 4.53 20.21
N THR A 169 4.64 4.70 19.82
CA THR A 169 4.24 4.80 18.41
C THR A 169 4.44 6.25 17.93
N THR A 170 5.69 6.73 17.89
CA THR A 170 6.02 8.05 17.34
C THR A 170 6.90 7.93 16.11
N TRP A 171 6.96 8.99 15.32
CA TRP A 171 7.81 9.04 14.14
C TRP A 171 9.29 8.77 14.47
N GLU A 172 9.81 9.46 15.47
CA GLU A 172 11.22 9.41 15.87
C GLU A 172 11.60 8.00 16.34
N THR A 173 10.75 7.38 17.16
CA THR A 173 11.01 6.06 17.73
C THR A 173 11.06 4.99 16.64
N LEU A 174 10.21 5.10 15.62
CA LEU A 174 10.09 4.11 14.55
C LEU A 174 10.80 4.52 13.25
N PHE A 175 11.53 5.63 13.24
CA PHE A 175 12.24 6.14 12.06
C PHE A 175 13.24 5.13 11.49
N PHE A 176 14.02 4.48 12.34
CA PHE A 176 14.98 3.46 11.90
C PHE A 176 14.28 2.27 11.21
N VAL A 177 13.17 1.82 11.77
CA VAL A 177 12.38 0.71 11.19
C VAL A 177 11.82 1.11 9.83
N ARG A 178 11.22 2.30 9.71
CA ARG A 178 10.74 2.85 8.43
C ARG A 178 11.86 2.91 7.39
N SER A 179 13.01 3.45 7.77
CA SER A 179 14.19 3.56 6.91
C SER A 179 14.68 2.19 6.45
N ARG A 180 14.70 1.20 7.34
CA ARG A 180 15.12 -0.17 7.02
C ARG A 180 14.16 -0.84 6.04
N ILE A 181 12.86 -0.71 6.25
CA ILE A 181 11.83 -1.25 5.34
C ILE A 181 12.00 -0.65 3.94
N LEU A 182 12.12 0.67 3.83
CA LEU A 182 12.29 1.36 2.55
C LEU A 182 13.59 0.96 1.84
N GLN A 183 14.70 0.88 2.56
CA GLN A 183 15.98 0.47 1.99
C GLN A 183 15.90 -0.93 1.37
N VAL A 184 15.31 -1.88 2.07
CA VAL A 184 15.19 -3.26 1.60
C VAL A 184 14.20 -3.34 0.43
N ALA A 185 13.04 -2.70 0.54
CA ALA A 185 12.04 -2.65 -0.52
C ALA A 185 12.60 -2.04 -1.82
N ALA A 186 13.33 -0.94 -1.72
CA ALA A 186 13.96 -0.28 -2.86
C ALA A 186 14.95 -1.19 -3.60
N SER A 187 15.68 -2.06 -2.88
CA SER A 187 16.63 -3.01 -3.50
C SER A 187 15.95 -4.05 -4.40
N ALA A 188 14.63 -4.25 -4.23
CA ALA A 188 13.84 -5.23 -4.98
C ALA A 188 12.73 -4.59 -5.83
N GLY A 189 12.61 -3.25 -5.84
CA GLY A 189 11.59 -2.51 -6.56
C GLY A 189 10.17 -2.78 -6.02
N VAL A 190 10.03 -2.94 -4.69
CA VAL A 190 8.75 -3.19 -4.01
C VAL A 190 8.19 -1.88 -3.47
N VAL A 191 6.91 -1.64 -3.69
CA VAL A 191 6.19 -0.45 -3.19
C VAL A 191 6.02 -0.52 -1.67
N VAL A 192 6.12 0.61 -0.99
CA VAL A 192 5.88 0.66 0.46
C VAL A 192 4.82 1.70 0.80
N VAL A 193 3.82 1.29 1.59
CA VAL A 193 2.77 2.15 2.15
C VAL A 193 3.04 2.33 3.65
N ASP A 194 3.04 3.58 4.12
CA ASP A 194 3.22 3.88 5.54
C ASP A 194 1.97 3.58 6.37
N SER A 195 2.17 3.41 7.65
CA SER A 195 1.12 3.15 8.66
C SER A 195 0.12 4.29 8.77
N PRO A 196 -1.07 4.07 9.35
CA PRO A 196 -1.98 5.14 9.72
C PRO A 196 -1.37 6.09 10.76
N PHE A 197 -1.84 7.33 10.76
CA PHE A 197 -1.66 8.26 11.86
C PHE A 197 -2.82 8.10 12.84
N PHE A 198 -2.52 7.83 14.11
CA PHE A 198 -3.53 7.35 15.07
C PHE A 198 -4.31 8.46 15.77
N ASP A 199 -3.77 9.68 15.88
CA ASP A 199 -4.51 10.82 16.44
C ASP A 199 -5.40 11.45 15.37
N ILE A 200 -6.69 11.08 15.37
CA ILE A 200 -7.66 11.54 14.38
C ILE A 200 -7.94 13.05 14.51
N ALA A 201 -7.68 13.64 15.69
CA ALA A 201 -7.95 15.05 15.95
C ALA A 201 -6.78 15.95 15.51
N ASP A 202 -5.54 15.46 15.52
CA ASP A 202 -4.34 16.21 15.14
C ASP A 202 -4.09 16.14 13.62
N LEU A 203 -4.79 16.94 12.85
CA LEU A 203 -4.63 17.01 11.39
C LEU A 203 -3.29 17.64 10.97
N GLU A 204 -2.74 18.54 11.78
CA GLU A 204 -1.42 19.12 11.53
C GLU A 204 -0.30 18.10 11.78
N GLY A 205 -0.42 17.27 12.81
CA GLY A 205 0.47 16.15 13.05
C GLY A 205 0.43 15.13 11.92
N LEU A 206 -0.78 14.81 11.44
CA LEU A 206 -0.96 13.97 10.26
C LEU A 206 -0.21 14.56 9.05
N LYS A 207 -0.37 15.86 8.77
CA LYS A 207 0.28 16.51 7.62
C LYS A 207 1.81 16.45 7.74
N ARG A 208 2.35 16.74 8.93
CA ARG A 208 3.81 16.67 9.20
C ARG A 208 4.33 15.24 9.01
N GLU A 209 3.67 14.23 9.60
CA GLU A 209 4.10 12.83 9.47
C GLU A 209 3.96 12.31 8.03
N THR A 210 2.87 12.68 7.33
CA THR A 210 2.67 12.31 5.93
C THR A 210 3.77 12.90 5.04
N LYS A 211 4.15 14.16 5.26
CA LYS A 211 5.24 14.80 4.52
C LYS A 211 6.59 14.13 4.82
N ALA A 212 6.87 13.81 6.07
CA ALA A 212 8.08 13.08 6.45
C ALA A 212 8.13 11.67 5.81
N ALA A 213 6.99 11.00 5.69
CA ALA A 213 6.90 9.70 5.01
C ALA A 213 7.14 9.83 3.49
N GLU A 214 6.57 10.86 2.86
CA GLU A 214 6.81 11.16 1.44
C GLU A 214 8.28 11.49 1.19
N ASP A 215 8.89 12.36 2.00
CA ASP A 215 10.30 12.74 1.92
C ASP A 215 11.24 11.53 2.12
N LEU A 216 10.87 10.60 3.00
CA LEU A 216 11.64 9.36 3.24
C LEU A 216 11.56 8.36 2.07
N GLY A 217 10.50 8.44 1.24
CA GLY A 217 10.33 7.60 0.05
C GLY A 217 9.16 6.62 0.08
N PHE A 218 8.24 6.75 1.01
CA PHE A 218 6.98 6.00 0.95
C PHE A 218 6.17 6.39 -0.29
N HIS A 219 5.38 5.44 -0.81
CA HIS A 219 4.56 5.63 -2.00
C HIS A 219 3.13 6.07 -1.68
N GLY A 220 2.73 5.91 -0.43
CA GLY A 220 1.42 6.27 0.08
C GLY A 220 1.35 6.04 1.59
N LYS A 221 0.17 6.30 2.15
CA LYS A 221 -0.09 6.15 3.58
C LYS A 221 -1.46 5.53 3.81
N ALA A 222 -1.54 4.65 4.79
CA ALA A 222 -2.81 4.15 5.28
C ALA A 222 -3.53 5.20 6.15
N ALA A 223 -4.85 5.11 6.19
CA ALA A 223 -5.73 5.97 6.98
C ALA A 223 -6.76 5.13 7.73
N ILE A 224 -7.14 5.57 8.92
CA ILE A 224 -8.19 4.95 9.75
C ILE A 224 -9.43 5.82 9.85
N HIS A 225 -9.40 7.02 9.27
CA HIS A 225 -10.54 7.94 9.30
C HIS A 225 -10.65 8.72 7.97
N PRO A 226 -11.88 8.91 7.44
CA PRO A 226 -12.12 9.63 6.19
C PRO A 226 -11.49 11.04 6.10
N LYS A 227 -11.44 11.78 7.21
CA LYS A 227 -10.84 13.13 7.28
C LYS A 227 -9.34 13.16 6.94
N GLN A 228 -8.65 12.03 7.03
CA GLN A 228 -7.22 11.93 6.74
C GLN A 228 -6.92 11.89 5.24
N ILE A 229 -7.88 11.45 4.44
CA ILE A 229 -7.68 11.14 3.01
C ILE A 229 -7.27 12.37 2.21
N SER A 230 -7.93 13.51 2.41
CA SER A 230 -7.61 14.73 1.65
C SER A 230 -6.16 15.20 1.89
N ILE A 231 -5.70 15.12 3.14
CA ILE A 231 -4.33 15.53 3.52
C ILE A 231 -3.30 14.54 2.91
N ILE A 232 -3.57 13.24 3.00
CA ILE A 232 -2.68 12.23 2.41
C ILE A 232 -2.59 12.43 0.90
N ASN A 233 -3.73 12.60 0.22
CA ASN A 233 -3.76 12.82 -1.22
C ASN A 233 -3.04 14.12 -1.62
N GLU A 234 -3.24 15.21 -0.88
CA GLU A 234 -2.54 16.49 -1.11
C GLU A 234 -1.02 16.30 -1.07
N VAL A 235 -0.51 15.66 -0.01
CA VAL A 235 0.94 15.50 0.20
C VAL A 235 1.58 14.58 -0.84
N PHE A 236 0.95 13.44 -1.14
CA PHE A 236 1.51 12.48 -2.10
C PHE A 236 1.22 12.80 -3.57
N THR A 237 0.47 13.86 -3.87
CA THR A 237 0.23 14.28 -5.26
C THR A 237 1.25 15.33 -5.66
N PRO A 238 2.12 15.06 -6.65
CA PRO A 238 3.06 16.05 -7.13
C PRO A 238 2.36 17.32 -7.63
N SER A 239 2.92 18.47 -7.31
CA SER A 239 2.45 19.76 -7.81
C SER A 239 2.67 19.90 -9.32
N ALA A 240 1.96 20.83 -9.96
CA ALA A 240 2.17 21.13 -11.37
C ALA A 240 3.63 21.58 -11.66
N GLU A 241 4.25 22.27 -10.71
CA GLU A 241 5.64 22.72 -10.80
C GLU A 241 6.61 21.53 -10.75
N GLU A 242 6.41 20.58 -9.83
CA GLU A 242 7.22 19.36 -9.73
C GLU A 242 7.09 18.51 -10.98
N VAL A 243 5.88 18.39 -11.53
CA VAL A 243 5.63 17.67 -12.80
C VAL A 243 6.35 18.35 -13.97
N ALA A 244 6.26 19.68 -14.08
CA ALA A 244 6.93 20.45 -15.14
C ALA A 244 8.45 20.30 -15.04
N ARG A 245 9.00 20.43 -13.83
CA ARG A 245 10.43 20.24 -13.56
C ARG A 245 10.89 18.82 -13.89
N ALA A 246 10.10 17.81 -13.51
CA ALA A 246 10.42 16.41 -13.81
C ALA A 246 10.50 16.17 -15.34
N ARG A 247 9.57 16.73 -16.11
CA ARG A 247 9.61 16.67 -17.58
C ARG A 247 10.86 17.32 -18.16
N GLN A 248 11.21 18.51 -17.65
CA GLN A 248 12.41 19.24 -18.09
C GLN A 248 13.70 18.44 -17.78
N ILE A 249 13.80 17.85 -16.58
CA ILE A 249 14.91 16.98 -16.20
C ILE A 249 15.06 15.81 -17.18
N LEU A 250 13.97 15.12 -17.53
CA LEU A 250 14.03 13.98 -18.46
C LEU A 250 14.42 14.42 -19.87
N THR A 251 13.96 15.57 -20.33
CA THR A 251 14.37 16.13 -21.64
C THR A 251 15.88 16.41 -21.67
N VAL A 252 16.44 17.04 -20.61
CA VAL A 252 17.86 17.29 -20.49
C VAL A 252 18.67 16.00 -20.41
N ASN A 253 18.18 15.02 -19.65
CA ASN A 253 18.84 13.71 -19.51
C ASN A 253 18.98 12.95 -20.85
N GLN A 254 17.99 13.09 -21.75
CA GLN A 254 18.03 12.50 -23.10
C GLN A 254 19.12 13.14 -23.99
N GLN A 255 19.47 14.39 -23.75
CA GLN A 255 20.50 15.11 -24.48
C GLN A 255 21.92 14.87 -23.96
N GLY A 256 22.06 14.09 -22.90
CA GLY A 256 23.31 13.79 -22.23
C GLY A 256 23.48 14.58 -20.92
N VAL A 257 24.67 15.14 -20.69
CA VAL A 257 24.93 15.91 -19.47
C VAL A 257 24.42 17.34 -19.63
N GLY A 258 23.61 17.80 -18.65
CA GLY A 258 23.06 19.15 -18.62
C GLY A 258 22.73 19.60 -17.21
N SER A 259 22.09 20.76 -17.08
CA SER A 259 21.62 21.26 -15.79
C SER A 259 20.20 21.82 -15.89
N VAL A 260 19.43 21.67 -14.82
CA VAL A 260 18.12 22.30 -14.60
C VAL A 260 18.18 23.04 -13.27
N ASP A 261 17.81 24.32 -13.24
CA ASP A 261 17.85 25.19 -12.05
C ASP A 261 19.22 25.14 -11.33
N HIS A 262 20.31 25.20 -12.08
CA HIS A 262 21.71 25.14 -11.57
C HIS A 262 22.09 23.79 -10.94
N GLN A 263 21.22 22.76 -11.03
CA GLN A 263 21.52 21.41 -10.56
C GLN A 263 21.88 20.51 -11.75
N MET A 264 23.03 19.84 -11.63
CA MET A 264 23.46 18.85 -12.62
C MET A 264 22.43 17.71 -12.73
N VAL A 265 22.08 17.36 -13.96
CA VAL A 265 21.18 16.25 -14.26
C VAL A 265 22.02 15.03 -14.59
N ASP A 266 21.90 14.01 -13.74
CA ASP A 266 22.44 12.68 -13.93
C ASP A 266 21.32 11.62 -13.88
N GLU A 267 21.65 10.34 -14.01
CA GLU A 267 20.67 9.27 -13.97
C GLU A 267 19.97 9.14 -12.60
N ALA A 268 20.61 9.54 -11.51
CA ALA A 268 19.96 9.54 -10.20
C ALA A 268 18.85 10.60 -10.12
N VAL A 269 19.11 11.79 -10.68
CA VAL A 269 18.13 12.89 -10.78
C VAL A 269 17.00 12.51 -11.76
N ALA A 270 17.35 11.91 -12.91
CA ALA A 270 16.37 11.44 -13.89
C ALA A 270 15.45 10.34 -13.32
N ARG A 271 15.98 9.42 -12.52
CA ARG A 271 15.18 8.39 -11.83
C ARG A 271 14.14 8.99 -10.88
N LYS A 272 14.53 10.00 -10.10
CA LYS A 272 13.58 10.74 -9.24
C LYS A 272 12.50 11.43 -10.07
N ALA A 273 12.88 12.05 -11.19
CA ALA A 273 11.92 12.70 -12.08
C ALA A 273 10.90 11.70 -12.66
N ARG A 274 11.31 10.50 -13.03
CA ARG A 274 10.38 9.44 -13.48
C ARG A 274 9.37 9.08 -12.38
N LEU A 275 9.82 8.92 -11.14
CA LEU A 275 8.94 8.63 -10.00
C LEU A 275 7.91 9.73 -9.76
N VAL A 276 8.29 11.00 -9.92
CA VAL A 276 7.35 12.14 -9.82
C VAL A 276 6.26 12.03 -10.90
N LEU A 277 6.62 11.72 -12.14
CA LEU A 277 5.65 11.57 -13.23
C LEU A 277 4.73 10.36 -13.01
N GLU A 278 5.27 9.23 -12.58
CA GLU A 278 4.48 8.04 -12.25
C GLU A 278 3.47 8.30 -11.13
N ARG A 279 3.86 9.02 -10.08
CA ARG A 279 2.95 9.48 -9.01
C ARG A 279 1.87 10.43 -9.52
N ALA A 280 2.18 11.23 -10.52
CA ALA A 280 1.22 12.10 -11.20
C ALA A 280 0.32 11.34 -12.20
N GLY A 281 0.50 10.03 -12.37
CA GLY A 281 -0.25 9.21 -13.32
C GLY A 281 0.15 9.44 -14.79
N ILE A 282 1.34 9.99 -15.02
CA ILE A 282 1.87 10.29 -16.35
C ILE A 282 2.80 9.14 -16.76
N SER A 283 2.50 8.51 -17.90
CA SER A 283 3.36 7.47 -18.45
C SER A 283 4.70 8.05 -18.90
N THR A 284 5.79 7.49 -18.41
CA THR A 284 7.13 7.88 -18.88
C THR A 284 7.47 7.25 -20.23
N ALA A 285 6.71 6.25 -20.70
CA ALA A 285 6.87 5.67 -22.03
C ALA A 285 6.54 6.69 -23.16
N ASP A 286 5.63 7.62 -22.90
CA ASP A 286 5.21 8.66 -23.85
C ASP A 286 6.21 9.83 -23.96
N LEU A 287 7.26 9.84 -23.13
CA LEU A 287 8.29 10.89 -23.11
C LEU A 287 9.59 10.46 -23.81
N VAL A 288 9.66 9.22 -24.29
CA VAL A 288 10.83 8.63 -24.97
C VAL A 288 10.68 8.70 -26.50
N THR A 289 9.60 9.30 -26.98
CA THR A 289 9.40 9.65 -28.40
C THR A 289 9.70 11.12 -28.61
#